data_6577183211e7219850c284ab52098be3
#
_entry.id   6577183211e7219850c284ab52098be3
#
_cell.length_a   1.000
_cell.length_b   1.000
_cell.length_c   1.000
_cell.angle_alpha   90.00
_cell.angle_beta   90.00
_cell.angle_gamma   90.00
#
_symmetry.space_group_name_H-M   'P 1'
#
loop_
_entity.id
_entity.type
_entity.pdbx_description
1 polymer ?
#
loop_
_entity_poly.entity_id
_entity_poly.type
_entity_poly.pdbx_seq_one_letter_code
_entity_poly.pdbx_strand_id
1 'polypeptide(L)'
;SVLKKHQLEDNTLIILTGDNGPHKPGTASPYTGGKITGLEKEGWVHTPGIAWWPGKIPAGKTFEGLACTLDYYATAAAVAGMTPPSHCDGKNLIPFLQGTSSGDVHEYLYWYNADPKDGGRHLSAVRWKDWRLVFKRKVKSWALYDLRQDPTESNDLCKKHPDITKHLIKKHKDFVSGLPPLSSI
;
A
#
# COMPACT_ATOMS: atom_id res chain seq x y z
N SER A 1 -1.74 12.38 28.48
CA SER A 1 -2.13 11.08 27.89
C SER A 1 -2.08 9.99 28.96
N VAL A 2 -2.85 8.93 28.81
CA VAL A 2 -2.88 7.79 29.75
C VAL A 2 -1.50 7.13 29.80
N LEU A 3 -0.83 6.96 28.67
CA LEU A 3 0.52 6.37 28.62
C LEU A 3 1.53 7.15 29.46
N LYS A 4 1.51 8.49 29.38
CA LYS A 4 2.39 9.34 30.20
C LYS A 4 2.11 9.17 31.68
N LYS A 5 0.83 9.16 32.08
CA LYS A 5 0.42 8.95 33.47
C LYS A 5 0.95 7.64 34.06
N HIS A 6 1.05 6.58 33.22
CA HIS A 6 1.52 5.27 33.63
C HIS A 6 3.00 5.00 33.28
N GLN A 7 3.75 6.00 32.80
CA GLN A 7 5.17 5.88 32.39
C GLN A 7 5.41 4.79 31.32
N LEU A 8 4.46 4.63 30.42
CA LEU A 8 4.52 3.61 29.34
C LEU A 8 4.89 4.20 27.98
N GLU A 9 4.98 5.52 27.84
CA GLU A 9 5.12 6.16 26.52
C GLU A 9 6.41 5.79 25.80
N ASP A 10 7.53 5.65 26.52
CA ASP A 10 8.84 5.32 25.95
C ASP A 10 8.95 3.86 25.52
N ASN A 11 8.03 3.02 25.99
CA ASN A 11 7.98 1.59 25.69
C ASN A 11 6.72 1.16 24.93
N THR A 12 6.09 2.11 24.23
CA THR A 12 4.87 1.85 23.45
C THR A 12 4.97 2.41 22.06
N LEU A 13 4.97 1.54 21.05
CA LEU A 13 4.78 1.92 19.65
C LEU A 13 3.28 2.01 19.35
N ILE A 14 2.84 3.16 18.87
CA ILE A 14 1.47 3.34 18.35
C ILE A 14 1.55 3.45 16.84
N ILE A 15 0.75 2.65 16.13
CA ILE A 15 0.52 2.77 14.70
C ILE A 15 -0.98 3.03 14.49
N LEU A 16 -1.28 4.13 13.81
CA LEU A 16 -2.63 4.46 13.36
C LEU A 16 -2.69 4.33 11.84
N THR A 17 -3.68 3.61 11.34
CA THR A 17 -3.91 3.44 9.90
C THR A 17 -5.40 3.28 9.61
N GLY A 18 -5.78 3.39 8.32
CA GLY A 18 -7.07 2.96 7.82
C GLY A 18 -6.99 1.55 7.22
N ASP A 19 -8.10 0.83 7.23
CA ASP A 19 -8.25 -0.48 6.56
C ASP A 19 -8.39 -0.34 5.05
N ASN A 20 -8.95 0.79 4.60
CA ASN A 20 -9.14 1.17 3.20
C ASN A 20 -9.28 2.70 3.08
N GLY A 21 -9.33 3.19 1.85
CA GLY A 21 -9.56 4.59 1.56
C GLY A 21 -10.90 5.12 2.10
N PRO A 22 -11.08 6.44 2.09
CA PRO A 22 -12.15 7.10 2.82
C PRO A 22 -13.54 6.74 2.30
N HIS A 23 -14.49 6.74 3.22
CA HIS A 23 -15.93 6.82 2.94
C HIS A 23 -16.37 8.29 3.08
N LYS A 24 -17.43 8.69 2.37
CA LYS A 24 -17.99 10.05 2.54
C LYS A 24 -18.44 10.29 4.01
N PRO A 25 -18.16 11.46 4.59
CA PRO A 25 -17.63 12.69 3.98
C PRO A 25 -16.09 12.79 3.86
N GLY A 26 -15.33 11.72 4.15
CA GLY A 26 -13.89 11.73 4.07
C GLY A 26 -13.34 11.94 2.64
N THR A 27 -12.07 12.32 2.55
CA THR A 27 -11.36 12.54 1.29
C THR A 27 -10.03 11.83 1.27
N ALA A 28 -9.60 11.36 0.08
CA ALA A 28 -8.28 10.80 -0.17
C ALA A 28 -7.31 11.82 -0.80
N SER A 29 -7.65 13.12 -0.77
CA SER A 29 -6.82 14.16 -1.41
C SER A 29 -5.33 14.01 -1.07
N PRO A 30 -4.42 14.15 -2.05
CA PRO A 30 -4.65 14.57 -3.45
C PRO A 30 -5.18 13.47 -4.38
N TYR A 31 -5.25 12.22 -3.92
CA TYR A 31 -5.77 11.09 -4.70
C TYR A 31 -7.29 11.15 -4.85
N THR A 32 -7.81 10.40 -5.82
CA THR A 32 -9.25 10.23 -6.03
C THR A 32 -9.69 8.80 -5.75
N GLY A 33 -10.99 8.61 -5.49
CA GLY A 33 -11.56 7.32 -5.13
C GLY A 33 -11.74 7.13 -3.63
N GLY A 34 -12.26 5.98 -3.24
CA GLY A 34 -12.56 5.62 -1.85
C GLY A 34 -13.38 4.34 -1.78
N LYS A 35 -13.86 3.99 -0.58
CA LYS A 35 -14.49 2.69 -0.27
C LYS A 35 -15.66 2.29 -1.17
N ILE A 36 -16.49 3.22 -1.63
CA ILE A 36 -17.69 2.91 -2.45
C ILE A 36 -17.51 3.38 -3.90
N THR A 37 -16.75 4.43 -4.11
CA THR A 37 -16.60 5.07 -5.42
C THR A 37 -15.14 5.02 -5.86
N GLY A 38 -14.92 4.54 -7.08
CA GLY A 38 -13.58 4.52 -7.66
C GLY A 38 -12.65 3.49 -7.03
N LEU A 39 -13.12 2.27 -6.82
CA LEU A 39 -12.33 1.14 -6.34
C LEU A 39 -11.08 0.85 -7.19
N GLU A 40 -11.08 1.30 -8.45
CA GLU A 40 -9.91 1.22 -9.35
C GLU A 40 -8.90 2.35 -9.13
N LYS A 41 -9.17 3.30 -8.23
CA LYS A 41 -8.36 4.48 -7.98
C LYS A 41 -7.42 4.29 -6.79
N GLU A 42 -6.30 5.02 -6.80
CA GLU A 42 -5.31 4.99 -5.72
C GLU A 42 -5.92 5.35 -4.36
N GLY A 43 -6.82 6.33 -4.32
CA GLY A 43 -7.45 6.76 -3.06
C GLY A 43 -8.28 5.68 -2.35
N TRP A 44 -8.55 4.53 -2.97
CA TRP A 44 -9.16 3.40 -2.27
C TRP A 44 -8.14 2.59 -1.46
N VAL A 45 -6.92 2.47 -1.94
CA VAL A 45 -5.85 1.66 -1.32
C VAL A 45 -4.83 2.49 -0.55
N HIS A 46 -4.77 3.80 -0.83
CA HIS A 46 -3.87 4.71 -0.15
C HIS A 46 -4.47 5.17 1.18
N THR A 47 -4.03 4.55 2.26
CA THR A 47 -4.51 4.83 3.61
C THR A 47 -3.50 5.65 4.40
N PRO A 48 -3.93 6.49 5.36
CA PRO A 48 -3.02 7.18 6.24
C PRO A 48 -2.22 6.18 7.09
N GLY A 49 -0.95 6.46 7.31
CA GLY A 49 -0.09 5.72 8.22
C GLY A 49 0.61 6.69 9.17
N ILE A 50 0.37 6.56 10.47
CA ILE A 50 1.03 7.39 11.49
C ILE A 50 1.68 6.45 12.50
N ALA A 51 2.98 6.63 12.75
CA ALA A 51 3.72 5.93 13.78
C ALA A 51 4.20 6.91 14.84
N TRP A 52 4.03 6.53 16.11
CA TRP A 52 4.45 7.33 17.23
C TRP A 52 5.15 6.46 18.28
N TRP A 53 6.39 6.82 18.60
CA TRP A 53 7.19 6.18 19.65
C TRP A 53 8.25 7.17 20.14
N PRO A 54 8.00 7.88 21.24
CA PRO A 54 8.94 8.86 21.78
C PRO A 54 10.33 8.27 22.03
N GLY A 55 11.37 9.02 21.72
CA GLY A 55 12.75 8.59 21.90
C GLY A 55 13.25 7.50 20.95
N LYS A 56 12.34 6.90 20.15
CA LYS A 56 12.67 5.84 19.18
C LYS A 56 12.41 6.23 17.73
N ILE A 57 11.32 6.97 17.46
CA ILE A 57 10.96 7.48 16.13
C ILE A 57 11.02 9.01 16.18
N PRO A 58 11.78 9.68 15.30
CA PRO A 58 11.86 11.14 15.26
C PRO A 58 10.50 11.78 14.98
N ALA A 59 10.12 12.77 15.76
CA ALA A 59 8.87 13.50 15.57
C ALA A 59 8.90 14.39 14.32
N GLY A 60 7.74 14.60 13.69
CA GLY A 60 7.57 15.53 12.57
C GLY A 60 8.26 15.09 11.27
N LYS A 61 8.57 13.81 11.11
CA LYS A 61 9.13 13.25 9.89
C LYS A 61 8.05 12.55 9.06
N THR A 62 8.19 12.61 7.75
CA THR A 62 7.40 11.86 6.79
C THR A 62 8.29 10.82 6.12
N PHE A 63 7.77 9.62 5.97
CA PHE A 63 8.37 8.55 5.17
C PHE A 63 7.59 8.44 3.86
N GLU A 64 8.26 8.64 2.74
CA GLU A 64 7.65 8.72 1.39
C GLU A 64 7.72 7.40 0.61
N GLY A 65 8.40 6.38 1.15
CA GLY A 65 8.59 5.11 0.45
C GLY A 65 7.34 4.23 0.44
N LEU A 66 7.27 3.30 -0.51
CA LEU A 66 6.19 2.34 -0.62
C LEU A 66 6.22 1.35 0.56
N ALA A 67 5.18 1.37 1.36
CA ALA A 67 4.92 0.47 2.47
C ALA A 67 3.47 0.00 2.43
N CYS A 68 3.13 -1.07 3.14
CA CYS A 68 1.77 -1.58 3.19
C CYS A 68 1.41 -2.12 4.60
N THR A 69 0.13 -2.41 4.80
CA THR A 69 -0.36 -2.87 6.12
C THR A 69 0.21 -4.23 6.55
N LEU A 70 0.69 -5.06 5.62
CA LEU A 70 1.39 -6.31 5.93
C LEU A 70 2.67 -6.08 6.75
N ASP A 71 3.29 -4.90 6.59
CA ASP A 71 4.52 -4.53 7.28
C ASP A 71 4.32 -4.34 8.78
N TYR A 72 3.10 -4.07 9.23
CA TYR A 72 2.82 -3.87 10.65
C TYR A 72 3.03 -5.15 11.46
N TYR A 73 2.72 -6.33 10.90
CA TYR A 73 2.99 -7.60 11.56
C TYR A 73 4.50 -7.82 11.73
N ALA A 74 5.28 -7.66 10.66
CA ALA A 74 6.73 -7.81 10.71
C ALA A 74 7.38 -6.76 11.63
N THR A 75 6.84 -5.53 11.65
CA THR A 75 7.28 -4.46 12.54
C THR A 75 7.00 -4.80 14.02
N ALA A 76 5.79 -5.27 14.32
CA ALA A 76 5.43 -5.67 15.67
C ALA A 76 6.28 -6.84 16.16
N ALA A 77 6.53 -7.85 15.31
CA ALA A 77 7.43 -8.96 15.64
C ALA A 77 8.85 -8.45 15.96
N ALA A 78 9.40 -7.58 15.13
CA ALA A 78 10.74 -7.01 15.35
C ALA A 78 10.82 -6.22 16.66
N VAL A 79 9.80 -5.41 16.98
CA VAL A 79 9.72 -4.64 18.23
C VAL A 79 9.64 -5.57 19.45
N ALA A 80 8.97 -6.70 19.31
CA ALA A 80 8.89 -7.73 20.34
C ALA A 80 10.14 -8.63 20.44
N GLY A 81 11.19 -8.37 19.64
CA GLY A 81 12.39 -9.21 19.58
C GLY A 81 12.16 -10.57 18.92
N MET A 82 11.11 -10.71 18.11
CA MET A 82 10.73 -11.94 17.42
C MET A 82 11.10 -11.87 15.94
N THR A 83 11.39 -13.02 15.35
CA THR A 83 11.54 -13.16 13.89
C THR A 83 10.18 -13.55 13.30
N PRO A 84 9.65 -12.81 12.31
CA PRO A 84 8.43 -13.21 11.64
C PRO A 84 8.63 -14.53 10.88
N PRO A 85 7.56 -15.31 10.62
CA PRO A 85 7.63 -16.53 9.81
C PRO A 85 8.22 -16.28 8.43
N SER A 86 8.87 -17.30 7.85
CA SER A 86 9.53 -17.18 6.53
C SER A 86 8.58 -16.87 5.37
N HIS A 87 7.28 -17.15 5.53
CA HIS A 87 6.22 -16.82 4.56
C HIS A 87 5.58 -15.44 4.79
N CYS A 88 6.14 -14.62 5.69
CA CYS A 88 5.66 -13.26 5.91
C CYS A 88 6.18 -12.33 4.82
N ASP A 89 5.29 -11.78 4.00
CA ASP A 89 5.63 -10.82 2.94
C ASP A 89 5.90 -9.41 3.49
N GLY A 90 5.40 -9.10 4.70
CA GLY A 90 5.64 -7.82 5.35
C GLY A 90 7.08 -7.63 5.80
N LYS A 91 7.52 -6.38 5.86
CA LYS A 91 8.88 -5.98 6.26
C LYS A 91 8.86 -5.08 7.48
N ASN A 92 9.95 -5.11 8.27
CA ASN A 92 10.09 -4.25 9.44
C ASN A 92 10.26 -2.78 9.03
N LEU A 93 9.33 -1.93 9.44
CA LEU A 93 9.33 -0.49 9.15
C LEU A 93 10.26 0.32 10.08
N ILE A 94 10.71 -0.21 11.21
CA ILE A 94 11.47 0.57 12.21
C ILE A 94 12.68 1.27 11.61
N PRO A 95 13.55 0.64 10.80
CA PRO A 95 14.71 1.33 10.21
C PRO A 95 14.31 2.54 9.33
N PHE A 96 13.20 2.44 8.60
CA PHE A 96 12.68 3.52 7.76
C PHE A 96 12.06 4.65 8.58
N LEU A 97 11.28 4.30 9.60
CA LEU A 97 10.66 5.26 10.50
C LEU A 97 11.69 6.01 11.36
N GLN A 98 12.82 5.38 11.67
CA GLN A 98 13.94 5.99 12.36
C GLN A 98 14.85 6.80 11.44
N GLY A 99 14.71 6.66 10.12
CA GLY A 99 15.56 7.33 9.13
C GLY A 99 16.94 6.69 8.95
N THR A 100 17.16 5.46 9.45
CA THR A 100 18.38 4.68 9.24
C THR A 100 18.37 3.90 7.93
N SER A 101 17.20 3.73 7.32
CA SER A 101 17.00 3.24 5.96
C SER A 101 16.17 4.24 5.15
N SER A 102 16.33 4.22 3.83
CA SER A 102 15.65 5.11 2.88
C SER A 102 15.15 4.33 1.67
N GLY A 103 14.32 5.00 0.84
CA GLY A 103 13.71 4.40 -0.36
C GLY A 103 12.47 3.57 -0.04
N ASP A 104 12.04 2.76 -0.99
CA ASP A 104 10.85 1.93 -0.88
C ASP A 104 11.09 0.70 0.01
N VAL A 105 10.13 0.39 0.88
CA VAL A 105 10.12 -0.86 1.65
C VAL A 105 9.91 -2.05 0.70
N HIS A 106 9.02 -1.86 -0.26
CA HIS A 106 8.72 -2.83 -1.31
C HIS A 106 9.02 -2.25 -2.70
N GLU A 107 9.69 -3.03 -3.54
CA GLU A 107 9.90 -2.63 -4.93
C GLU A 107 8.59 -2.52 -5.69
N TYR A 108 7.67 -3.47 -5.43
CA TYR A 108 6.32 -3.51 -6.01
C TYR A 108 5.29 -3.76 -4.92
N LEU A 109 4.11 -3.13 -5.05
CA LEU A 109 2.90 -3.52 -4.36
C LEU A 109 1.86 -4.01 -5.37
N TYR A 110 1.14 -5.07 -5.01
CA TYR A 110 0.16 -5.71 -5.88
C TYR A 110 -1.21 -5.74 -5.21
N TRP A 111 -2.22 -5.51 -6.02
CA TRP A 111 -3.62 -5.73 -5.65
C TRP A 111 -4.23 -6.67 -6.68
N TYR A 112 -4.82 -7.74 -6.21
CA TYR A 112 -5.51 -8.70 -7.06
C TYR A 112 -6.72 -9.25 -6.33
N ASN A 113 -7.89 -9.04 -6.92
CA ASN A 113 -9.12 -9.66 -6.49
C ASN A 113 -9.79 -10.29 -7.74
N ALA A 114 -9.81 -11.61 -7.79
CA ALA A 114 -10.36 -12.38 -8.89
C ALA A 114 -11.66 -13.08 -8.54
N ASP A 115 -12.22 -12.92 -7.33
CA ASP A 115 -13.43 -13.62 -6.93
C ASP A 115 -14.63 -13.18 -7.80
N PRO A 116 -15.19 -14.08 -8.63
CA PRO A 116 -16.37 -13.80 -9.44
C PRO A 116 -17.61 -13.45 -8.59
N LYS A 117 -17.64 -13.88 -7.33
CA LYS A 117 -18.75 -13.69 -6.38
C LYS A 117 -18.73 -12.32 -5.71
N ASP A 118 -17.63 -11.58 -5.82
CA ASP A 118 -17.43 -10.27 -5.16
C ASP A 118 -18.23 -9.12 -5.84
N GLY A 119 -19.37 -9.43 -6.47
CA GLY A 119 -20.26 -8.41 -7.05
C GLY A 119 -19.59 -7.49 -8.06
N GLY A 120 -18.43 -7.88 -8.57
CA GLY A 120 -17.69 -7.12 -9.57
C GLY A 120 -16.67 -6.15 -9.02
N ARG A 121 -16.23 -6.27 -7.78
CA ARG A 121 -15.21 -5.42 -7.15
C ARG A 121 -13.78 -5.86 -7.50
N HIS A 122 -13.55 -6.28 -8.75
CA HIS A 122 -12.21 -6.66 -9.17
C HIS A 122 -11.27 -5.46 -9.13
N LEU A 123 -10.19 -5.60 -8.39
CA LEU A 123 -9.03 -4.74 -8.49
C LEU A 123 -7.85 -5.58 -8.97
N SER A 124 -7.25 -5.17 -10.07
CA SER A 124 -5.95 -5.67 -10.54
C SER A 124 -5.06 -4.48 -10.75
N ALA A 125 -4.05 -4.30 -9.91
CA ALA A 125 -3.16 -3.16 -9.97
C ALA A 125 -1.75 -3.53 -9.50
N VAL A 126 -0.77 -2.77 -9.98
CA VAL A 126 0.63 -2.79 -9.55
C VAL A 126 1.08 -1.37 -9.28
N ARG A 127 1.74 -1.16 -8.16
CA ARG A 127 2.49 0.05 -7.84
C ARG A 127 3.99 -0.24 -7.93
N TRP A 128 4.73 0.63 -8.61
CA TRP A 128 6.18 0.61 -8.70
C TRP A 128 6.69 2.04 -8.70
N LYS A 129 7.36 2.44 -7.65
CA LYS A 129 7.76 3.84 -7.45
C LYS A 129 6.53 4.77 -7.58
N ASP A 130 6.61 5.77 -8.46
CA ASP A 130 5.49 6.68 -8.76
C ASP A 130 4.50 6.12 -9.78
N TRP A 131 4.84 5.00 -10.44
CA TRP A 131 3.99 4.39 -11.46
C TRP A 131 2.91 3.51 -10.86
N ARG A 132 1.70 3.66 -11.36
CA ARG A 132 0.57 2.79 -11.05
C ARG A 132 -0.04 2.24 -12.33
N LEU A 133 -0.03 0.93 -12.48
CA LEU A 133 -0.76 0.23 -13.51
C LEU A 133 -2.04 -0.36 -12.91
N VAL A 134 -3.19 -0.14 -13.55
CA VAL A 134 -4.48 -0.66 -13.09
C VAL A 134 -5.30 -1.19 -14.26
N PHE A 135 -5.99 -2.32 -14.05
CA PHE A 135 -6.89 -2.88 -15.04
C PHE A 135 -8.26 -2.21 -14.96
N LYS A 136 -8.65 -1.52 -16.02
CA LYS A 136 -9.95 -0.87 -16.17
C LYS A 136 -10.99 -1.87 -16.66
N ARG A 137 -11.78 -2.40 -15.74
CA ARG A 137 -12.74 -3.46 -16.01
C ARG A 137 -13.79 -3.07 -17.05
N LYS A 138 -14.33 -1.86 -17.02
CA LYS A 138 -15.37 -1.39 -17.95
C LYS A 138 -14.91 -1.45 -19.40
N VAL A 139 -13.66 -1.08 -19.66
CA VAL A 139 -13.06 -1.04 -20.99
C VAL A 139 -12.14 -2.23 -21.28
N LYS A 140 -11.99 -3.14 -20.31
CA LYS A 140 -11.16 -4.36 -20.39
C LYS A 140 -9.73 -4.09 -20.85
N SER A 141 -9.13 -3.03 -20.36
CA SER A 141 -7.77 -2.62 -20.71
C SER A 141 -6.99 -2.14 -19.49
N TRP A 142 -5.67 -2.20 -19.59
CA TRP A 142 -4.77 -1.59 -18.62
C TRP A 142 -4.69 -0.09 -18.86
N ALA A 143 -4.50 0.66 -17.78
CA ALA A 143 -4.17 2.08 -17.78
C ALA A 143 -2.97 2.32 -16.87
N LEU A 144 -2.04 3.18 -17.29
CA LEU A 144 -0.81 3.53 -16.58
C LEU A 144 -0.86 4.99 -16.15
N TYR A 145 -0.50 5.26 -14.90
CA TYR A 145 -0.47 6.60 -14.33
C TYR A 145 0.86 6.87 -13.63
N ASP A 146 1.32 8.11 -13.68
CA ASP A 146 2.38 8.65 -12.84
C ASP A 146 1.72 9.42 -11.69
N LEU A 147 1.64 8.84 -10.52
CA LEU A 147 0.91 9.43 -9.38
C LEU A 147 1.60 10.66 -8.79
N ARG A 148 2.86 10.87 -9.08
CA ARG A 148 3.57 12.08 -8.69
C ARG A 148 3.12 13.28 -9.50
N GLN A 149 2.86 13.09 -10.80
CA GLN A 149 2.41 14.14 -11.72
C GLN A 149 0.89 14.21 -11.82
N ASP A 150 0.21 13.07 -11.68
CA ASP A 150 -1.23 12.92 -11.83
C ASP A 150 -1.82 12.04 -10.70
N PRO A 151 -1.91 12.56 -9.47
CA PRO A 151 -2.48 11.81 -8.34
C PRO A 151 -3.98 11.51 -8.52
N THR A 152 -4.64 12.17 -9.45
CA THR A 152 -6.06 11.96 -9.77
C THR A 152 -6.30 10.86 -10.78
N GLU A 153 -5.22 10.32 -11.42
CA GLU A 153 -5.27 9.26 -12.42
C GLU A 153 -6.20 9.64 -13.59
N SER A 154 -5.99 10.82 -14.14
CA SER A 154 -6.78 11.42 -15.22
C SER A 154 -6.21 11.13 -16.61
N ASN A 155 -4.89 10.93 -16.72
CA ASN A 155 -4.17 10.79 -17.99
C ASN A 155 -3.54 9.41 -18.12
N ASP A 156 -4.12 8.55 -18.98
CA ASP A 156 -3.54 7.24 -19.28
C ASP A 156 -2.27 7.37 -20.13
N LEU A 157 -1.16 6.87 -19.59
CA LEU A 157 0.17 6.94 -20.17
C LEU A 157 0.62 5.63 -20.85
N CYS A 158 -0.23 4.63 -21.00
CA CYS A 158 0.12 3.34 -21.61
C CYS A 158 0.76 3.49 -22.98
N LYS A 159 0.22 4.37 -23.83
CA LYS A 159 0.75 4.62 -25.18
C LYS A 159 2.05 5.39 -25.15
N LYS A 160 2.23 6.29 -24.19
CA LYS A 160 3.42 7.12 -24.05
C LYS A 160 4.61 6.37 -23.46
N HIS A 161 4.34 5.40 -22.58
CA HIS A 161 5.34 4.58 -21.89
C HIS A 161 5.07 3.08 -22.08
N PRO A 162 5.16 2.55 -23.32
CA PRO A 162 4.82 1.16 -23.62
C PRO A 162 5.72 0.15 -22.92
N ASP A 163 6.99 0.49 -22.67
CA ASP A 163 7.95 -0.40 -22.04
C ASP A 163 7.64 -0.57 -20.54
N ILE A 164 7.33 0.53 -19.84
CA ILE A 164 6.88 0.49 -18.44
C ILE A 164 5.58 -0.29 -18.35
N THR A 165 4.64 -0.04 -19.25
CA THR A 165 3.36 -0.74 -19.31
C THR A 165 3.56 -2.25 -19.45
N LYS A 166 4.36 -2.69 -20.42
CA LYS A 166 4.68 -4.13 -20.64
C LYS A 166 5.36 -4.74 -19.42
N HIS A 167 6.34 -4.01 -18.85
CA HIS A 167 7.05 -4.45 -17.65
C HIS A 167 6.09 -4.72 -16.48
N LEU A 168 5.22 -3.76 -16.17
CA LEU A 168 4.29 -3.88 -15.04
C LEU A 168 3.19 -4.90 -15.29
N ILE A 169 2.71 -5.07 -16.54
CA ILE A 169 1.80 -6.17 -16.91
C ILE A 169 2.47 -7.52 -16.66
N LYS A 170 3.73 -7.68 -17.04
CA LYS A 170 4.48 -8.90 -16.78
C LYS A 170 4.60 -9.16 -15.29
N LYS A 171 5.01 -8.18 -14.51
CA LYS A 171 5.12 -8.29 -13.03
C LYS A 171 3.80 -8.70 -12.39
N HIS A 172 2.67 -8.11 -12.81
CA HIS A 172 1.35 -8.49 -12.32
C HIS A 172 1.00 -9.95 -12.68
N LYS A 173 1.27 -10.37 -13.92
CA LYS A 173 1.02 -11.76 -14.35
C LYS A 173 1.87 -12.76 -13.57
N ASP A 174 3.14 -12.45 -13.37
CA ASP A 174 4.07 -13.29 -12.60
C ASP A 174 3.56 -13.44 -11.15
N PHE A 175 3.13 -12.34 -10.51
CA PHE A 175 2.54 -12.35 -9.18
C PHE A 175 1.28 -13.22 -9.12
N VAL A 176 0.32 -13.02 -10.04
CA VAL A 176 -0.94 -13.77 -10.06
C VAL A 176 -0.71 -15.25 -10.30
N SER A 177 0.26 -15.62 -11.16
CA SER A 177 0.58 -17.03 -11.44
C SER A 177 1.20 -17.76 -10.23
N GLY A 178 1.78 -17.02 -9.29
CA GLY A 178 2.32 -17.56 -8.04
C GLY A 178 1.30 -17.71 -6.92
N LEU A 179 0.08 -17.20 -7.10
CA LEU A 179 -0.97 -17.32 -6.08
C LEU A 179 -1.56 -18.72 -6.06
N PRO A 180 -1.98 -19.24 -4.89
CA PRO A 180 -2.69 -20.51 -4.82
C PRO A 180 -4.00 -20.44 -5.61
N PRO A 181 -4.46 -21.54 -6.21
CA PRO A 181 -5.73 -21.57 -6.94
C PRO A 181 -6.90 -21.26 -6.01
N LEU A 182 -7.89 -20.50 -6.50
CA LEU A 182 -9.09 -20.10 -5.73
C LEU A 182 -9.88 -21.31 -5.14
N SER A 183 -9.71 -22.49 -5.71
CA SER A 183 -10.32 -23.72 -5.20
C SER A 183 -9.66 -24.30 -3.95
N SER A 184 -8.53 -23.72 -3.50
CA SER A 184 -7.78 -24.17 -2.32
C SER A 184 -8.03 -23.27 -1.07
N ILE A 185 -8.91 -22.29 -1.19
CA ILE A 185 -9.41 -21.44 -0.11
C ILE A 185 -10.90 -21.76 0.08
#